data_ab24cb14d321b27d18bdf53c30315cad
#
_entry.id   ab24cb14d321b27d18bdf53c30315cad
#
_cell.length_a   1.000
_cell.length_b   1.000
_cell.length_c   1.000
_cell.angle_alpha   90.00
_cell.angle_beta   90.00
_cell.angle_gamma   90.00
#
_symmetry.space_group_name_H-M   'P 1'
#
loop_
_entity.id
_entity.type
_entity.pdbx_description
1 polymer ?
#
loop_
_entity_poly.entity_id
_entity_poly.type
_entity_poly.pdbx_seq_one_letter_code
_entity_poly.pdbx_strand_id
1 'polypeptide(L)'
;MKILIVYDSAFGNTEKIVHAISDSLGSHENIKTFRASDINPGQLVGLDLLIVGSPTRAFRPTTDIIGFLNGIPSSSLKGIKVAAFDTRYSVANAKVLFSNIFSRQFGYAAESIADKLVNRGGNLIVPPIGFIIKTAGGTLKAGELERAAEWAKSIMNLIHV
;
A
#
# COMPACT_ATOMS: atom_id res chain seq x y z
N MET A 1 0.74 -4.36 19.81
CA MET A 1 1.29 -4.30 18.43
C MET A 1 0.96 -2.95 17.85
N LYS A 2 1.96 -2.21 17.37
CA LYS A 2 1.82 -0.83 16.86
C LYS A 2 1.82 -0.87 15.32
N ILE A 3 0.72 -0.47 14.72
CA ILE A 3 0.50 -0.52 13.26
C ILE A 3 0.38 0.90 12.71
N LEU A 4 1.05 1.15 11.61
CA LEU A 4 0.94 2.40 10.86
C LEU A 4 0.57 2.13 9.42
N ILE A 5 -0.44 2.83 8.93
CA ILE A 5 -0.82 2.84 7.52
C ILE A 5 -0.53 4.25 6.98
N VAL A 6 0.35 4.31 5.99
CA VAL A 6 0.68 5.57 5.28
C VAL A 6 0.13 5.46 3.86
N TYR A 7 -0.62 6.47 3.43
CA TYR A 7 -1.27 6.42 2.13
C TYR A 7 -1.36 7.81 1.49
N ASP A 8 -1.65 7.80 0.21
CA ASP A 8 -2.19 8.93 -0.52
C ASP A 8 -3.45 8.53 -1.27
N SER A 9 -4.30 9.49 -1.58
CA SER A 9 -5.57 9.25 -2.27
C SER A 9 -5.96 10.47 -3.08
N ALA A 10 -6.14 10.29 -4.40
CA ALA A 10 -6.51 11.37 -5.31
C ALA A 10 -8.04 11.56 -5.41
N PHE A 11 -8.79 10.46 -5.49
CA PHE A 11 -10.24 10.45 -5.70
C PHE A 11 -11.01 9.72 -4.60
N GLY A 12 -10.36 9.42 -3.48
CA GLY A 12 -10.98 8.74 -2.33
C GLY A 12 -10.98 7.21 -2.40
N ASN A 13 -10.60 6.58 -3.50
CA ASN A 13 -10.61 5.12 -3.62
C ASN A 13 -9.57 4.45 -2.73
N THR A 14 -8.33 4.94 -2.73
CA THR A 14 -7.27 4.43 -1.86
C THR A 14 -7.65 4.59 -0.38
N GLU A 15 -8.25 5.72 -0.02
CA GLU A 15 -8.72 5.97 1.34
C GLU A 15 -9.80 4.97 1.79
N LYS A 16 -10.75 4.61 0.91
CA LYS A 16 -11.74 3.55 1.20
C LYS A 16 -11.07 2.20 1.46
N ILE A 17 -10.05 1.86 0.70
CA ILE A 17 -9.26 0.65 0.92
C ILE A 17 -8.54 0.71 2.27
N VAL A 18 -7.95 1.85 2.63
CA VAL A 18 -7.31 2.05 3.94
C VAL A 18 -8.29 1.81 5.09
N HIS A 19 -9.51 2.34 4.99
CA HIS A 19 -10.54 2.11 6.00
C HIS A 19 -10.88 0.62 6.13
N ALA A 20 -11.13 -0.08 5.02
CA ALA A 20 -11.43 -1.51 5.03
C ALA A 20 -10.27 -2.35 5.63
N ILE A 21 -9.02 -1.98 5.34
CA ILE A 21 -7.84 -2.61 5.93
C ILE A 21 -7.80 -2.32 7.43
N SER A 22 -7.87 -1.06 7.84
CA SER A 22 -7.78 -0.64 9.24
C SER A 22 -8.84 -1.31 10.10
N ASP A 23 -10.10 -1.33 9.65
CA ASP A 23 -11.22 -1.95 10.36
C ASP A 23 -11.03 -3.47 10.54
N SER A 24 -10.27 -4.10 9.65
CA SER A 24 -10.05 -5.55 9.64
C SER A 24 -8.79 -6.00 10.37
N LEU A 25 -7.89 -5.08 10.72
CA LEU A 25 -6.65 -5.39 11.46
C LEU A 25 -6.87 -5.60 12.97
N GLY A 26 -8.01 -5.23 13.52
CA GLY A 26 -8.34 -5.45 14.94
C GLY A 26 -8.57 -4.16 15.73
N SER A 27 -8.13 -4.09 17.00
CA SER A 27 -8.45 -2.96 17.87
C SER A 27 -7.80 -1.66 17.40
N HIS A 28 -8.62 -0.62 17.28
CA HIS A 28 -8.26 0.68 16.71
C HIS A 28 -7.22 1.48 17.54
N GLU A 29 -7.02 1.17 18.80
CA GLU A 29 -6.13 1.93 19.68
C GLU A 29 -4.65 1.92 19.23
N ASN A 30 -4.25 0.87 18.54
CA ASN A 30 -2.86 0.66 18.11
C ASN A 30 -2.66 0.84 16.60
N ILE A 31 -3.71 1.21 15.87
CA ILE A 31 -3.67 1.42 14.42
C ILE A 31 -3.79 2.93 14.16
N LYS A 32 -2.80 3.47 13.48
CA LYS A 32 -2.80 4.86 13.03
C LYS A 32 -2.74 4.93 11.51
N THR A 33 -3.51 5.83 10.94
CA THR A 33 -3.52 6.09 9.50
C THR A 33 -3.14 7.53 9.24
N PHE A 34 -2.22 7.78 8.31
CA PHE A 34 -1.81 9.12 7.92
C PHE A 34 -1.68 9.23 6.40
N ARG A 35 -2.03 10.38 5.88
CA ARG A 35 -1.59 10.74 4.54
C ARG A 35 -0.08 10.95 4.54
N ALA A 36 0.56 10.61 3.43
CA ALA A 36 2.02 10.76 3.31
C ALA A 36 2.50 12.20 3.52
N SER A 37 1.66 13.19 3.18
CA SER A 37 1.92 14.61 3.43
C SER A 37 1.96 15.00 4.92
N ASP A 38 1.30 14.23 5.78
CA ASP A 38 1.05 14.59 7.18
C ASP A 38 1.92 13.80 8.17
N ILE A 39 2.75 12.88 7.65
CA ILE A 39 3.58 12.03 8.49
C ILE A 39 4.93 12.68 8.83
N ASN A 40 5.38 12.48 10.05
CA ASN A 40 6.74 12.84 10.44
C ASN A 40 7.58 11.60 10.79
N PRO A 41 8.92 11.66 10.64
CA PRO A 41 9.80 10.50 10.84
C PRO A 41 9.71 9.84 12.21
N GLY A 42 9.36 10.59 13.26
CA GLY A 42 9.22 10.06 14.61
C GLY A 42 8.10 9.02 14.76
N GLN A 43 7.14 9.02 13.83
CA GLN A 43 6.03 8.07 13.85
C GLN A 43 6.42 6.66 13.41
N LEU A 44 7.59 6.50 12.78
CA LEU A 44 8.14 5.20 12.39
C LEU A 44 8.80 4.43 13.53
N VAL A 45 9.06 5.10 14.66
CA VAL A 45 9.78 4.49 15.77
C VAL A 45 8.90 3.49 16.52
N GLY A 46 9.42 2.28 16.71
CA GLY A 46 8.76 1.23 17.48
C GLY A 46 7.54 0.62 16.82
N LEU A 47 7.46 0.66 15.49
CA LEU A 47 6.40 -0.03 14.73
C LEU A 47 6.67 -1.54 14.70
N ASP A 48 5.58 -2.30 14.75
CA ASP A 48 5.58 -3.72 14.43
C ASP A 48 5.21 -3.97 12.97
N LEU A 49 4.33 -3.13 12.41
CA LEU A 49 3.86 -3.23 11.02
C LEU A 49 3.72 -1.85 10.40
N LEU A 50 4.26 -1.69 9.19
CA LEU A 50 4.05 -0.54 8.31
C LEU A 50 3.37 -1.00 7.02
N ILE A 51 2.21 -0.45 6.72
CA ILE A 51 1.50 -0.65 5.45
C ILE A 51 1.56 0.65 4.66
N VAL A 52 1.93 0.59 3.38
CA VAL A 52 1.97 1.78 2.52
C VAL A 52 1.12 1.57 1.28
N GLY A 53 0.26 2.54 0.99
CA GLY A 53 -0.67 2.51 -0.13
C GLY A 53 -0.67 3.77 -0.97
N SER A 54 -0.84 3.61 -2.29
CA SER A 54 -0.86 4.71 -3.25
C SER A 54 -1.80 4.41 -4.41
N PRO A 55 -2.46 5.42 -4.99
CA PRO A 55 -2.98 5.22 -6.33
C PRO A 55 -1.81 5.06 -7.31
N THR A 56 -1.96 4.15 -8.28
CA THR A 56 -1.01 4.05 -9.40
C THR A 56 -1.31 5.15 -10.41
N ARG A 57 -0.32 5.99 -10.65
CA ARG A 57 -0.34 7.03 -11.68
C ARG A 57 0.83 6.81 -12.64
N ALA A 58 0.54 6.61 -13.92
CA ALA A 58 1.56 6.32 -14.93
C ALA A 58 2.57 5.25 -14.43
N PHE A 59 2.05 4.16 -13.86
CA PHE A 59 2.81 3.03 -13.28
C PHE A 59 3.68 3.39 -12.07
N ARG A 60 3.41 4.50 -11.40
CA ARG A 60 4.20 4.99 -10.25
C ARG A 60 3.32 5.34 -9.06
N PRO A 61 3.88 5.30 -7.84
CA PRO A 61 3.25 5.92 -6.69
C PRO A 61 3.13 7.44 -6.91
N THR A 62 2.27 8.08 -6.12
CA THR A 62 2.17 9.54 -6.10
C THR A 62 3.47 10.18 -5.58
N THR A 63 3.66 11.46 -5.90
CA THR A 63 4.82 12.23 -5.46
C THR A 63 4.97 12.25 -3.94
N ASP A 64 3.86 12.35 -3.21
CA ASP A 64 3.87 12.37 -1.74
C ASP A 64 4.33 11.02 -1.17
N ILE A 65 3.88 9.90 -1.73
CA ILE A 65 4.36 8.57 -1.35
C ILE A 65 5.85 8.40 -1.69
N ILE A 66 6.29 8.85 -2.86
CA ILE A 66 7.71 8.80 -3.24
C ILE A 66 8.55 9.62 -2.26
N GLY A 67 8.10 10.83 -1.92
CA GLY A 67 8.75 11.70 -0.95
C GLY A 67 8.85 11.05 0.44
N PHE A 68 7.76 10.46 0.92
CA PHE A 68 7.73 9.71 2.17
C PHE A 68 8.76 8.56 2.16
N LEU A 69 8.74 7.71 1.14
CA LEU A 69 9.64 6.55 1.03
C LEU A 69 11.12 6.97 0.93
N ASN A 70 11.41 8.05 0.22
CA ASN A 70 12.77 8.58 0.11
C ASN A 70 13.26 9.19 1.42
N GLY A 71 12.35 9.74 2.24
CA GLY A 71 12.65 10.29 3.56
C GLY A 71 12.90 9.24 4.65
N ILE A 72 12.58 7.97 4.42
CA ILE A 72 12.87 6.88 5.37
C ILE A 72 14.38 6.65 5.40
N PRO A 73 15.05 6.79 6.56
CA PRO A 73 16.49 6.54 6.64
C PRO A 73 16.87 5.09 6.30
N SER A 74 18.06 4.88 5.79
CA SER A 74 18.57 3.53 5.50
C SER A 74 18.52 2.65 6.74
N SER A 75 18.08 1.42 6.56
CA SER A 75 17.99 0.40 7.64
C SER A 75 17.08 0.75 8.82
N SER A 76 16.32 1.85 8.76
CA SER A 76 15.43 2.26 9.86
C SER A 76 14.20 1.36 10.00
N LEU A 77 13.86 0.58 8.97
CA LEU A 77 12.79 -0.41 9.01
C LEU A 77 13.26 -1.81 9.42
N LYS A 78 14.52 -1.94 9.86
CA LYS A 78 15.03 -3.24 10.31
C LYS A 78 14.22 -3.79 11.48
N GLY A 79 13.71 -5.01 11.30
CA GLY A 79 12.82 -5.68 12.28
C GLY A 79 11.35 -5.31 12.17
N ILE A 80 10.99 -4.33 11.33
CA ILE A 80 9.60 -3.94 11.07
C ILE A 80 9.04 -4.77 9.91
N LYS A 81 7.86 -5.36 10.12
CA LYS A 81 7.10 -6.01 9.04
C LYS A 81 6.52 -4.94 8.12
N VAL A 82 6.55 -5.19 6.82
CA VAL A 82 6.03 -4.21 5.83
C VAL A 82 5.10 -4.88 4.84
N ALA A 83 4.13 -4.12 4.34
CA ALA A 83 3.24 -4.52 3.27
C ALA A 83 2.93 -3.32 2.38
N ALA A 84 2.60 -3.58 1.11
CA ALA A 84 2.34 -2.53 0.13
C ALA A 84 1.10 -2.85 -0.70
N PHE A 85 0.33 -1.81 -1.04
CA PHE A 85 -0.80 -1.93 -1.94
C PHE A 85 -0.93 -0.70 -2.84
N ASP A 86 -1.69 -0.84 -3.91
CA ASP A 86 -2.13 0.29 -4.71
C ASP A 86 -3.60 0.17 -5.12
N THR A 87 -4.13 1.26 -5.66
CA THR A 87 -5.36 1.26 -6.42
C THR A 87 -5.02 1.54 -7.88
N ARG A 88 -5.52 0.70 -8.78
CA ARG A 88 -5.18 0.71 -10.21
C ARG A 88 -6.37 0.45 -11.10
N TYR A 89 -6.29 0.92 -12.33
CA TYR A 89 -7.25 0.54 -13.37
C TYR A 89 -6.98 -0.87 -13.86
N SER A 90 -8.05 -1.63 -14.11
CA SER A 90 -7.92 -2.92 -14.75
C SER A 90 -7.47 -2.74 -16.19
N VAL A 91 -6.33 -3.27 -16.54
CA VAL A 91 -5.80 -3.27 -17.91
C VAL A 91 -6.46 -4.36 -18.76
N ALA A 92 -7.35 -5.19 -18.19
CA ALA A 92 -7.98 -6.31 -18.88
C ALA A 92 -8.84 -5.89 -20.11
N ASN A 93 -9.20 -4.61 -20.23
CA ASN A 93 -9.94 -4.04 -21.37
C ASN A 93 -9.08 -3.16 -22.30
N ALA A 94 -7.85 -2.90 -21.97
CA ALA A 94 -6.94 -2.31 -22.94
C ALA A 94 -6.51 -3.43 -23.89
N LYS A 95 -6.92 -3.36 -25.15
CA LYS A 95 -6.37 -4.16 -26.26
C LYS A 95 -4.86 -3.93 -26.33
N VAL A 96 -4.08 -4.64 -25.54
CA VAL A 96 -2.70 -4.24 -25.44
C VAL A 96 -1.76 -5.41 -25.22
N LEU A 97 -1.26 -5.86 -26.32
CA LEU A 97 0.07 -6.47 -26.40
C LEU A 97 1.18 -5.57 -25.76
N PHE A 98 0.98 -4.27 -25.69
CA PHE A 98 1.91 -3.31 -25.10
C PHE A 98 1.92 -3.29 -23.56
N SER A 99 0.80 -3.57 -22.90
CA SER A 99 0.72 -3.47 -21.44
C SER A 99 1.48 -4.58 -20.72
N ASN A 100 1.56 -5.77 -21.31
CA ASN A 100 2.30 -6.89 -20.69
C ASN A 100 3.81 -6.68 -20.70
N ILE A 101 4.35 -5.94 -21.67
CA ILE A 101 5.78 -5.62 -21.75
C ILE A 101 6.09 -4.45 -20.80
N PHE A 102 5.24 -3.41 -20.79
CA PHE A 102 5.43 -2.25 -19.92
C PHE A 102 5.14 -2.56 -18.45
N SER A 103 4.11 -3.33 -18.13
CA SER A 103 3.81 -3.72 -16.75
C SER A 103 4.85 -4.67 -16.15
N ARG A 104 5.49 -5.50 -16.96
CA ARG A 104 6.61 -6.35 -16.53
C ARG A 104 7.89 -5.56 -16.29
N GLN A 105 8.10 -4.47 -17.03
CA GLN A 105 9.34 -3.69 -16.97
C GLN A 105 9.28 -2.55 -15.95
N PHE A 106 8.10 -2.00 -15.66
CA PHE A 106 7.93 -0.86 -14.77
C PHE A 106 7.10 -1.16 -13.50
N GLY A 107 6.36 -2.27 -13.47
CA GLY A 107 5.49 -2.64 -12.35
C GLY A 107 4.37 -1.62 -12.11
N TYR A 108 3.57 -1.88 -11.08
CA TYR A 108 2.62 -0.91 -10.55
C TYR A 108 3.18 -0.24 -9.29
N ALA A 109 2.44 0.70 -8.72
CA ALA A 109 2.90 1.43 -7.53
C ALA A 109 3.21 0.50 -6.35
N ALA A 110 2.41 -0.54 -6.13
CA ALA A 110 2.59 -1.47 -5.00
C ALA A 110 3.94 -2.17 -5.02
N GLU A 111 4.40 -2.65 -6.18
CA GLU A 111 5.70 -3.31 -6.33
C GLU A 111 6.84 -2.33 -6.05
N SER A 112 6.77 -1.13 -6.61
CA SER A 112 7.77 -0.07 -6.37
C SER A 112 7.84 0.34 -4.90
N ILE A 113 6.70 0.43 -4.22
CA ILE A 113 6.62 0.70 -2.78
C ILE A 113 7.28 -0.43 -1.99
N ALA A 114 6.92 -1.69 -2.28
CA ALA A 114 7.47 -2.86 -1.60
C ALA A 114 9.00 -2.91 -1.73
N ASP A 115 9.54 -2.71 -2.93
CA ASP A 115 10.99 -2.70 -3.17
C ASP A 115 11.69 -1.62 -2.35
N LYS A 116 11.11 -0.42 -2.27
CA LYS A 116 11.69 0.67 -1.47
C LYS A 116 11.64 0.37 0.02
N LEU A 117 10.56 -0.21 0.53
CA LEU A 117 10.44 -0.61 1.94
C LEU A 117 11.47 -1.69 2.30
N VAL A 118 11.65 -2.69 1.45
CA VAL A 118 12.68 -3.73 1.63
C VAL A 118 14.08 -3.13 1.59
N ASN A 119 14.35 -2.22 0.66
CA ASN A 119 15.65 -1.53 0.57
C ASN A 119 15.95 -0.65 1.81
N ARG A 120 14.94 -0.27 2.59
CA ARG A 120 15.09 0.42 3.88
C ARG A 120 15.19 -0.53 5.07
N GLY A 121 15.24 -1.84 4.84
CA GLY A 121 15.41 -2.87 5.86
C GLY A 121 14.10 -3.55 6.30
N GLY A 122 12.96 -3.19 5.72
CA GLY A 122 11.66 -3.77 6.04
C GLY A 122 11.56 -5.24 5.65
N ASN A 123 10.85 -6.01 6.46
CA ASN A 123 10.53 -7.42 6.18
C ASN A 123 9.17 -7.51 5.48
N LEU A 124 9.17 -7.68 4.16
CA LEU A 124 7.95 -7.84 3.37
C LEU A 124 7.28 -9.18 3.70
N ILE A 125 6.10 -9.14 4.31
CA ILE A 125 5.42 -10.34 4.84
C ILE A 125 4.35 -10.91 3.91
N VAL A 126 3.87 -10.14 2.95
CA VAL A 126 2.92 -10.57 1.91
C VAL A 126 3.32 -9.96 0.57
N PRO A 127 3.00 -10.62 -0.56
CA PRO A 127 3.16 -10.01 -1.88
C PRO A 127 2.40 -8.66 -1.96
N PRO A 128 2.94 -7.66 -2.66
CA PRO A 128 2.20 -6.42 -2.93
C PRO A 128 0.92 -6.71 -3.70
N ILE A 129 -0.14 -5.93 -3.42
CA ILE A 129 -1.47 -6.16 -4.00
C ILE A 129 -2.01 -4.88 -4.65
N GLY A 130 -2.75 -5.03 -5.76
CA GLY A 130 -3.50 -3.94 -6.40
C GLY A 130 -5.00 -4.13 -6.26
N PHE A 131 -5.72 -3.04 -5.94
CA PHE A 131 -7.17 -2.99 -5.88
C PHE A 131 -7.72 -2.26 -7.11
N ILE A 132 -8.74 -2.82 -7.74
CA ILE A 132 -9.17 -2.44 -9.08
C ILE A 132 -10.19 -1.30 -9.04
N ILE A 133 -9.94 -0.28 -9.85
CA ILE A 133 -10.88 0.81 -10.15
C ILE A 133 -11.49 0.53 -11.54
N LYS A 134 -12.81 0.71 -11.68
CA LYS A 134 -13.55 0.41 -12.93
C LYS A 134 -13.16 1.31 -14.11
N THR A 135 -13.02 2.60 -13.86
CA THR A 135 -12.74 3.63 -14.87
C THR A 135 -11.86 4.73 -14.31
N ALA A 136 -11.20 5.50 -15.18
CA ALA A 136 -10.36 6.62 -14.77
C ALA A 136 -11.16 7.65 -13.93
N GLY A 137 -10.70 7.93 -12.70
CA GLY A 137 -11.43 8.76 -11.72
C GLY A 137 -12.73 8.14 -11.21
N GLY A 138 -12.97 6.86 -11.50
CA GLY A 138 -14.19 6.15 -11.14
C GLY A 138 -14.14 5.51 -9.75
N THR A 139 -15.06 4.55 -9.54
CA THR A 139 -15.23 3.85 -8.28
C THR A 139 -14.51 2.52 -8.25
N LEU A 140 -14.23 1.99 -7.06
CA LEU A 140 -13.71 0.64 -6.88
C LEU A 140 -14.62 -0.40 -7.53
N LYS A 141 -14.01 -1.43 -8.09
CA LYS A 141 -14.76 -2.62 -8.56
C LYS A 141 -15.49 -3.26 -7.38
N ALA A 142 -16.67 -3.83 -7.64
CA ALA A 142 -17.41 -4.57 -6.62
C ALA A 142 -16.55 -5.70 -6.03
N GLY A 143 -16.57 -5.85 -4.70
CA GLY A 143 -15.78 -6.86 -3.97
C GLY A 143 -14.38 -6.41 -3.55
N GLU A 144 -13.90 -5.24 -3.96
CA GLU A 144 -12.54 -4.80 -3.61
C GLU A 144 -12.38 -4.41 -2.13
N LEU A 145 -13.44 -3.91 -1.47
CA LEU A 145 -13.40 -3.62 -0.03
C LEU A 145 -13.33 -4.92 0.78
N GLU A 146 -14.10 -5.93 0.40
CA GLU A 146 -14.06 -7.25 1.01
C GLU A 146 -12.69 -7.91 0.80
N ARG A 147 -12.12 -7.78 -0.41
CA ARG A 147 -10.78 -8.28 -0.72
C ARG A 147 -9.69 -7.57 0.09
N ALA A 148 -9.85 -6.28 0.35
CA ALA A 148 -8.95 -5.52 1.23
C ALA A 148 -9.03 -6.00 2.68
N ALA A 149 -10.24 -6.27 3.17
CA ALA A 149 -10.48 -6.83 4.50
C ALA A 149 -9.85 -8.22 4.66
N GLU A 150 -10.00 -9.09 3.66
CA GLU A 150 -9.39 -10.43 3.66
C GLU A 150 -7.86 -10.36 3.62
N TRP A 151 -7.31 -9.46 2.81
CA TRP A 151 -5.86 -9.24 2.76
C TRP A 151 -5.31 -8.77 4.12
N ALA A 152 -6.01 -7.85 4.80
CA ALA A 152 -5.63 -7.39 6.14
C ALA A 152 -5.64 -8.55 7.16
N LYS A 153 -6.66 -9.40 7.13
CA LYS A 153 -6.73 -10.60 7.98
C LYS A 153 -5.59 -11.58 7.69
N SER A 154 -5.21 -11.76 6.42
CA SER A 154 -4.07 -12.61 6.06
C SER A 154 -2.75 -12.10 6.64
N ILE A 155 -2.55 -10.77 6.64
CA ILE A 155 -1.40 -10.14 7.29
C ILE A 155 -1.39 -10.46 8.79
N MET A 156 -2.52 -10.31 9.47
CA MET A 156 -2.61 -10.59 10.92
C MET A 156 -2.31 -12.04 11.25
N ASN A 157 -2.80 -12.97 10.44
CA ASN A 157 -2.50 -14.41 10.63
C ASN A 157 -1.01 -14.70 10.52
N LEU A 158 -0.27 -14.02 9.63
CA LEU A 158 1.17 -14.20 9.47
C LEU A 158 1.99 -13.53 10.59
N ILE A 159 1.43 -12.56 11.28
CA ILE A 159 2.10 -11.88 12.39
C ILE A 159 1.98 -12.67 13.69
N HIS A 160 0.88 -13.40 13.88
CA HIS A 160 0.58 -14.16 15.10
C HIS A 160 1.12 -15.60 15.11
N VAL A 161 1.75 -16.03 14.00
CA VAL A 161 2.48 -17.31 13.92
C VAL A 161 3.92 -17.11 14.36
#